data_34d1124451092db8e04d8c4e30908ae6
#
_entry.id   34d1124451092db8e04d8c4e30908ae6
#
_cell.length_a   1.000
_cell.length_b   1.000
_cell.length_c   1.000
_cell.angle_alpha   90.00
_cell.angle_beta   90.00
_cell.angle_gamma   90.00
#
_symmetry.space_group_name_H-M   'P 1'
#
loop_
_entity.id
_entity.type
_entity.pdbx_description
1 polymer ?
#
loop_
_entity_poly.entity_id
_entity_poly.type
_entity_poly.pdbx_seq_one_letter_code
_entity_poly.pdbx_strand_id
1 'polypeptide(L)'
;MPSAHIDPKPGEVWFADLGMAEKSRPVLVLAYPSDNDARALVIVAPLTSQLRGLRGEVPLGKPRWLPKVSAVNLQSLANFDRNKLVRKMGTLAPDQLNEVKAALRDLLDL
;
A
#
# COMPACT_ATOMS: atom_id res chain seq x y z
N MET A 1 6.85 26.42 14.65
CA MET A 1 7.46 25.36 13.86
C MET A 1 6.43 24.34 13.42
N PRO A 2 6.16 24.26 12.19
CA PRO A 2 5.27 23.21 11.76
C PRO A 2 5.89 21.86 12.07
N SER A 3 5.09 20.96 12.54
CA SER A 3 5.53 19.59 12.69
C SER A 3 6.04 19.09 11.35
N ALA A 4 7.09 18.34 11.38
CA ALA A 4 7.57 17.68 10.18
C ALA A 4 6.46 16.76 9.69
N HIS A 5 5.75 17.19 8.68
CA HIS A 5 4.75 16.36 8.04
C HIS A 5 5.46 15.51 7.01
N ILE A 6 5.56 14.21 7.29
CA ILE A 6 6.22 13.28 6.40
C ILE A 6 5.15 12.65 5.51
N ASP A 7 5.18 12.99 4.26
CA ASP A 7 4.25 12.43 3.29
C ASP A 7 4.58 10.98 2.98
N PRO A 8 3.56 10.14 2.81
CA PRO A 8 3.77 8.79 2.31
C PRO A 8 4.46 8.78 0.95
N LYS A 9 5.28 7.76 0.72
CA LYS A 9 6.00 7.59 -0.54
C LYS A 9 5.67 6.24 -1.15
N PRO A 10 5.69 6.13 -2.48
CA PRO A 10 5.52 4.83 -3.12
C PRO A 10 6.51 3.81 -2.58
N GLY A 11 6.04 2.60 -2.32
CA GLY A 11 6.83 1.53 -1.73
C GLY A 11 6.72 1.43 -0.22
N GLU A 12 6.14 2.43 0.43
CA GLU A 12 5.88 2.38 1.87
C GLU A 12 4.56 1.69 2.16
N VAL A 13 4.51 1.01 3.30
CA VAL A 13 3.28 0.41 3.81
C VAL A 13 2.80 1.24 4.98
N TRP A 14 1.56 1.67 4.90
CA TRP A 14 0.92 2.50 5.91
C TRP A 14 -0.31 1.81 6.46
N PHE A 15 -0.58 2.07 7.74
CA PHE A 15 -1.84 1.66 8.33
C PHE A 15 -2.92 2.65 7.92
N ALA A 16 -3.98 2.13 7.30
CA ALA A 16 -5.07 2.97 6.79
C ALA A 16 -6.33 2.76 7.59
N ASP A 17 -7.01 3.87 7.90
CA ASP A 17 -8.31 3.86 8.53
C ASP A 17 -9.37 3.97 7.43
N LEU A 18 -10.05 2.85 7.16
CA LEU A 18 -10.99 2.76 6.05
C LEU A 18 -12.42 3.09 6.46
N GLY A 19 -12.63 3.53 7.69
CA GLY A 19 -13.94 3.94 8.16
C GLY A 19 -14.72 2.80 8.79
N MET A 20 -15.99 3.08 9.08
CA MET A 20 -16.82 2.19 9.91
C MET A 20 -17.22 0.90 9.20
N ALA A 21 -17.47 0.97 7.91
CA ALA A 21 -17.92 -0.19 7.15
C ALA A 21 -16.79 -1.15 6.81
N GLU A 22 -15.58 -0.68 6.87
CA GLU A 22 -14.40 -1.48 6.54
C GLU A 22 -13.41 -1.42 7.67
N LYS A 23 -12.64 -2.49 7.81
CA LYS A 23 -11.64 -2.57 8.86
C LYS A 23 -10.39 -1.81 8.45
N SER A 24 -9.75 -1.19 9.43
CA SER A 24 -8.42 -0.62 9.22
C SER A 24 -7.44 -1.73 8.88
N ARG A 25 -6.52 -1.45 7.96
CA ARG A 25 -5.56 -2.45 7.53
C ARG A 25 -4.32 -1.82 6.91
N PRO A 26 -3.23 -2.59 6.82
CA PRO A 26 -2.05 -2.12 6.10
C PRO A 26 -2.33 -2.03 4.60
N VAL A 27 -1.80 -0.97 3.98
CA VAL A 27 -1.87 -0.79 2.54
C VAL A 27 -0.49 -0.39 2.02
N LEU A 28 -0.17 -0.86 0.81
CA LEU A 28 1.03 -0.44 0.09
C LEU A 28 0.71 0.81 -0.71
N VAL A 29 1.49 1.87 -0.54
CA VAL A 29 1.34 3.09 -1.32
C VAL A 29 2.00 2.87 -2.68
N LEU A 30 1.24 3.03 -3.75
CA LEU A 30 1.73 2.90 -5.12
C LEU A 30 1.90 4.25 -5.79
N ALA A 31 1.06 5.22 -5.48
CA ALA A 31 1.19 6.57 -5.98
C ALA A 31 0.69 7.54 -4.94
N TYR A 32 1.37 8.66 -4.83
CA TYR A 32 1.01 9.70 -3.88
C TYR A 32 1.03 11.04 -4.61
N PRO A 33 0.03 11.92 -4.40
CA PRO A 33 -0.03 13.18 -5.11
C PRO A 33 1.12 14.10 -4.73
N SER A 34 1.62 14.85 -5.69
CA SER A 34 2.60 15.89 -5.44
C SER A 34 1.90 17.13 -4.89
N ASP A 35 2.70 18.07 -4.41
CA ASP A 35 2.16 19.33 -3.86
C ASP A 35 1.39 20.14 -4.89
N ASN A 36 1.67 19.94 -6.17
CA ASN A 36 1.01 20.66 -7.26
C ASN A 36 -0.23 19.97 -7.78
N ASP A 37 -0.52 18.77 -7.29
CA ASP A 37 -1.68 18.02 -7.75
C ASP A 37 -2.95 18.62 -7.14
N ALA A 38 -3.96 18.79 -7.99
CA ALA A 38 -5.25 19.27 -7.53
C ALA A 38 -6.02 18.22 -6.73
N ARG A 39 -5.63 16.95 -6.85
CA ARG A 39 -6.33 15.84 -6.20
C ARG A 39 -5.54 15.33 -5.01
N ALA A 40 -6.26 15.01 -3.94
CA ALA A 40 -5.67 14.51 -2.71
C ALA A 40 -5.69 12.99 -2.61
N LEU A 41 -6.01 12.29 -3.69
CA LEU A 41 -6.16 10.85 -3.68
C LEU A 41 -4.81 10.14 -3.84
N VAL A 42 -4.68 9.03 -3.14
CA VAL A 42 -3.53 8.13 -3.28
C VAL A 42 -4.00 6.82 -3.88
N ILE A 43 -3.10 6.15 -4.59
CA ILE A 43 -3.38 4.80 -5.12
C ILE A 43 -2.65 3.80 -4.23
N VAL A 44 -3.40 2.82 -3.75
CA VAL A 44 -2.87 1.83 -2.81
C VAL A 44 -3.32 0.43 -3.18
N ALA A 45 -2.62 -0.56 -2.66
CA ALA A 45 -3.05 -1.95 -2.69
C ALA A 45 -3.05 -2.47 -1.25
N PRO A 46 -4.15 -3.06 -0.79
CA PRO A 46 -4.20 -3.57 0.57
C PRO A 46 -3.33 -4.81 0.73
N LEU A 47 -2.84 -5.01 1.94
CA LEU A 47 -2.19 -6.26 2.31
C LEU A 47 -3.26 -7.22 2.83
N THR A 48 -3.03 -8.52 2.60
CA THR A 48 -3.91 -9.57 3.10
C THR A 48 -3.08 -10.60 3.83
N SER A 49 -3.62 -11.12 4.93
CA SER A 49 -3.03 -12.28 5.61
C SER A 49 -3.65 -13.60 5.16
N GLN A 50 -4.64 -13.53 4.27
CA GLN A 50 -5.24 -14.72 3.66
C GLN A 50 -4.62 -14.96 2.30
N LEU A 51 -3.51 -15.67 2.29
CA LEU A 51 -2.77 -15.93 1.06
C LEU A 51 -3.44 -17.09 0.30
N ARG A 52 -3.88 -16.81 -0.92
CA ARG A 52 -4.58 -17.77 -1.76
C ARG A 52 -3.79 -18.16 -3.00
N GLY A 53 -2.63 -17.55 -3.22
CA GLY A 53 -1.82 -17.80 -4.40
C GLY A 53 -2.48 -17.33 -5.69
N LEU A 54 -3.32 -16.29 -5.61
CA LEU A 54 -4.03 -15.78 -6.77
C LEU A 54 -3.14 -14.84 -7.57
N ARG A 55 -3.50 -14.67 -8.84
CA ARG A 55 -2.87 -13.68 -9.69
C ARG A 55 -3.01 -12.30 -9.05
N GLY A 56 -1.91 -11.56 -9.00
CA GLY A 56 -1.92 -10.24 -8.36
C GLY A 56 -1.58 -10.26 -6.89
N GLU A 57 -1.36 -11.44 -6.30
CA GLU A 57 -0.85 -11.53 -4.93
C GLU A 57 0.67 -11.58 -4.95
N VAL A 58 1.31 -10.72 -4.18
CA VAL A 58 2.76 -10.69 -4.06
C VAL A 58 3.13 -10.95 -2.60
N PRO A 59 3.66 -12.14 -2.28
CA PRO A 59 4.00 -12.48 -0.90
C PRO A 59 5.11 -11.57 -0.36
N LEU A 60 4.96 -11.13 0.87
CA LEU A 60 5.94 -10.30 1.56
C LEU A 60 6.62 -11.05 2.72
N GLY A 61 6.13 -12.23 3.07
CA GLY A 61 6.58 -12.88 4.28
C GLY A 61 6.09 -12.14 5.51
N LYS A 62 6.91 -12.14 6.55
CA LYS A 62 6.59 -11.45 7.80
C LYS A 62 7.77 -10.58 8.22
N PRO A 63 7.95 -9.41 7.61
CA PRO A 63 8.96 -8.47 8.09
C PRO A 63 8.60 -7.99 9.50
N ARG A 64 9.57 -7.40 10.19
CA ARG A 64 9.39 -7.00 11.59
C ARG A 64 8.19 -6.09 11.82
N TRP A 65 7.91 -5.25 10.84
CA TRP A 65 6.85 -4.25 10.95
C TRP A 65 5.47 -4.78 10.58
N LEU A 66 5.36 -6.08 10.25
CA LEU A 66 4.06 -6.73 10.00
C LEU A 66 3.75 -7.73 11.10
N PRO A 67 2.54 -7.71 11.63
CA PRO A 67 2.15 -8.66 12.69
C PRO A 67 1.90 -10.07 12.18
N LYS A 68 1.66 -10.24 10.87
CA LYS A 68 1.32 -11.53 10.28
C LYS A 68 2.00 -11.70 8.94
N VAL A 69 2.20 -12.96 8.54
CA VAL A 69 2.61 -13.27 7.17
C VAL A 69 1.57 -12.70 6.22
N SER A 70 2.01 -11.92 5.25
CA SER A 70 1.11 -11.14 4.40
C SER A 70 1.53 -11.15 2.95
N ALA A 71 0.60 -10.77 2.09
CA ALA A 71 0.85 -10.52 0.67
C ALA A 71 0.18 -9.21 0.27
N VAL A 72 0.73 -8.56 -0.75
CA VAL A 72 0.06 -7.42 -1.38
C VAL A 72 -1.02 -7.98 -2.29
N ASN A 73 -2.23 -7.47 -2.16
CA ASN A 73 -3.36 -7.88 -3.00
C ASN A 73 -3.63 -6.82 -4.06
N LEU A 74 -3.04 -7.00 -5.24
CA LEU A 74 -3.18 -6.03 -6.32
C LEU A 74 -4.55 -6.06 -6.99
N GLN A 75 -5.31 -7.14 -6.81
CA GLN A 75 -6.67 -7.19 -7.35
C GLN A 75 -7.62 -6.23 -6.64
N SER A 76 -7.26 -5.81 -5.44
CA SER A 76 -8.05 -4.84 -4.68
C SER A 76 -7.44 -3.43 -4.74
N LEU A 77 -6.73 -3.14 -5.82
CA LEU A 77 -6.20 -1.81 -6.06
C LEU A 77 -7.29 -0.75 -5.86
N ALA A 78 -6.97 0.30 -5.15
CA ALA A 78 -7.96 1.31 -4.79
C ALA A 78 -7.32 2.68 -4.69
N ASN A 79 -8.16 3.70 -4.68
CA ASN A 79 -7.72 5.03 -4.34
C ASN A 79 -8.60 5.58 -3.22
N PHE A 80 -8.03 6.42 -2.38
CA PHE A 80 -8.80 7.10 -1.36
C PHE A 80 -8.03 8.32 -0.87
N ASP A 81 -8.69 9.12 -0.05
CA ASP A 81 -8.12 10.35 0.48
C ASP A 81 -6.86 10.04 1.30
N ARG A 82 -5.81 10.85 1.08
CA ARG A 82 -4.54 10.68 1.80
C ARG A 82 -4.70 10.77 3.32
N ASN A 83 -5.75 11.42 3.80
CA ASN A 83 -6.00 11.55 5.23
C ASN A 83 -6.34 10.22 5.90
N LYS A 84 -6.67 9.20 5.11
CA LYS A 84 -6.92 7.86 5.66
C LYS A 84 -5.64 7.12 6.03
N LEU A 85 -4.49 7.58 5.57
CA LEU A 85 -3.21 6.99 5.95
C LEU A 85 -2.82 7.53 7.32
N VAL A 86 -2.81 6.67 8.32
CA VAL A 86 -2.66 7.07 9.72
C VAL A 86 -1.21 7.07 10.17
N ARG A 87 -0.48 6.00 9.89
CA ARG A 87 0.92 5.91 10.29
C ARG A 87 1.68 4.97 9.37
N LYS A 88 2.95 5.27 9.20
CA LYS A 88 3.86 4.41 8.44
C LYS A 88 4.18 3.17 9.25
N MET A 89 4.10 2.01 8.61
CA MET A 89 4.47 0.75 9.21
C MET A 89 5.85 0.29 8.77
N GLY A 90 6.19 0.46 7.52
CA GLY A 90 7.47 0.02 7.00
C GLY A 90 7.63 0.35 5.53
N THR A 91 8.67 -0.20 4.93
CA THR A 91 9.00 0.02 3.53
C THR A 91 9.38 -1.30 2.90
N LEU A 92 8.88 -1.57 1.70
CA LEU A 92 9.27 -2.77 0.97
C LEU A 92 10.73 -2.70 0.58
N ALA A 93 11.40 -3.85 0.60
CA ALA A 93 12.72 -3.96 0.02
C ALA A 93 12.64 -3.69 -1.49
N PRO A 94 13.71 -3.16 -2.11
CA PRO A 94 13.66 -2.83 -3.54
C PRO A 94 13.28 -3.99 -4.44
N ASP A 95 13.73 -5.19 -4.16
CA ASP A 95 13.38 -6.37 -4.95
C ASP A 95 11.89 -6.73 -4.79
N GLN A 96 11.33 -6.57 -3.60
CA GLN A 96 9.91 -6.79 -3.38
C GLN A 96 9.07 -5.76 -4.13
N LEU A 97 9.47 -4.51 -4.11
CA LEU A 97 8.78 -3.46 -4.85
C LEU A 97 8.84 -3.74 -6.35
N ASN A 98 9.96 -4.24 -6.85
CA ASN A 98 10.07 -4.63 -8.25
C ASN A 98 9.14 -5.79 -8.59
N GLU A 99 8.98 -6.75 -7.70
CA GLU A 99 8.02 -7.84 -7.89
C GLU A 99 6.59 -7.32 -7.96
N VAL A 100 6.26 -6.36 -7.09
CA VAL A 100 4.93 -5.72 -7.11
C VAL A 100 4.71 -5.01 -8.44
N LYS A 101 5.68 -4.25 -8.91
CA LYS A 101 5.59 -3.54 -10.19
C LYS A 101 5.41 -4.50 -11.35
N ALA A 102 6.15 -5.60 -11.37
CA ALA A 102 6.02 -6.61 -12.41
C ALA A 102 4.64 -7.26 -12.39
N ALA A 103 4.14 -7.60 -11.20
CA ALA A 103 2.82 -8.18 -11.06
C ALA A 103 1.73 -7.20 -11.48
N LEU A 104 1.92 -5.92 -11.19
CA LEU A 104 0.95 -4.89 -11.58
C LEU A 104 0.92 -4.71 -13.10
N ARG A 105 2.08 -4.72 -13.75
CA ARG A 105 2.15 -4.67 -15.22
C ARG A 105 1.42 -5.86 -15.83
N ASP A 106 1.63 -7.04 -15.28
CA ASP A 106 0.95 -8.24 -15.76
C ASP A 106 -0.56 -8.14 -15.57
N LEU A 107 -0.99 -7.72 -14.39
CA LEU A 107 -2.41 -7.64 -14.06
C LEU A 107 -3.13 -6.60 -14.92
N LEU A 108 -2.50 -5.48 -15.20
CA LEU A 108 -3.08 -4.36 -15.94
C LEU A 108 -2.71 -4.38 -17.43
N ASP A 109 -1.92 -5.35 -17.85
CA ASP A 109 -1.49 -5.49 -19.25
C ASP A 109 -0.73 -4.25 -19.75
N LEU A 110 0.22 -3.83 -18.97
CA LEU A 110 1.05 -2.67 -19.31
C LEU A 110 2.36 -3.07 -20.00
#